data_c17086ca1cfb89666ef339c1286daa54
#
_entry.id   c17086ca1cfb89666ef339c1286daa54
#
_cell.length_a   1.000
_cell.length_b   1.000
_cell.length_c   1.000
_cell.angle_alpha   90.00
_cell.angle_beta   90.00
_cell.angle_gamma   90.00
#
_symmetry.space_group_name_H-M   'P 1'
#
loop_
_entity.id
_entity.type
_entity.pdbx_description
1 polymer ?
#
loop_
_entity_poly.entity_id
_entity_poly.type
_entity_poly.pdbx_seq_one_letter_code
_entity_poly.pdbx_strand_id
1 'polypeptide(L)'
;VLRDLFQQDDGGWLADVALLETVVAAKLKTEAEAIAAEGWKWIEVAADFPYGHTHGLRQIDGVAAERSADEQATINALNAEYQRLEAEYEGADELPDEVDARLGEIEAQLDELDTRSVIFDPCDITRAGVFVSIGADGRLVADRGYVRPDDEAPLVLPDDETGGATAATGAQAGEPGPSGTSRTVITVG
;
A
#
# COMPACT_ATOMS: atom_id res chain seq x y z
N VAL A 1 -27.05 1.94 -11.28
CA VAL A 1 -25.98 2.50 -12.10
C VAL A 1 -26.63 3.12 -13.33
N LEU A 2 -26.45 4.43 -13.50
CA LEU A 2 -26.84 5.14 -14.72
C LEU A 2 -25.61 5.13 -15.65
N ARG A 3 -25.76 4.62 -16.86
CA ARG A 3 -24.70 4.65 -17.87
C ARG A 3 -24.88 5.86 -18.77
N ASP A 4 -23.78 6.56 -19.02
CA ASP A 4 -23.72 7.59 -20.05
C ASP A 4 -23.54 6.91 -21.41
N LEU A 5 -24.50 7.12 -22.31
CA LEU A 5 -24.52 6.50 -23.64
C LEU A 5 -23.53 7.17 -24.62
N PHE A 6 -22.88 8.26 -24.21
CA PHE A 6 -21.98 9.05 -25.05
C PHE A 6 -20.51 8.93 -24.66
N GLN A 7 -20.19 8.22 -23.57
CA GLN A 7 -18.82 7.90 -23.20
C GLN A 7 -18.44 6.52 -23.72
N GLN A 8 -17.26 6.42 -24.32
CA GLN A 8 -16.72 5.17 -24.86
C GLN A 8 -16.12 4.26 -23.76
N ASP A 9 -16.07 4.76 -22.54
CA ASP A 9 -15.66 3.99 -21.38
C ASP A 9 -16.86 3.30 -20.74
N ASP A 10 -16.65 2.13 -20.14
CA ASP A 10 -17.66 1.39 -19.37
C ASP A 10 -18.04 2.10 -18.05
N GLY A 11 -17.68 3.36 -17.90
CA GLY A 11 -17.99 4.23 -16.79
C GLY A 11 -19.50 4.42 -16.61
N GLY A 12 -19.95 4.44 -15.38
CA GLY A 12 -21.34 4.68 -15.01
C GLY A 12 -21.41 5.60 -13.80
N TRP A 13 -22.51 6.37 -13.72
CA TRP A 13 -22.79 7.18 -12.55
C TRP A 13 -23.44 6.33 -11.46
N LEU A 14 -22.90 6.39 -10.25
CA LEU A 14 -23.51 5.77 -9.08
C LEU A 14 -24.61 6.71 -8.57
N ALA A 15 -25.85 6.23 -8.57
CA ALA A 15 -26.99 7.02 -8.13
C ALA A 15 -27.05 7.17 -6.59
N ASP A 16 -26.45 6.25 -5.86
CA ASP A 16 -26.45 6.23 -4.39
C ASP A 16 -25.02 6.27 -3.86
N VAL A 17 -24.54 7.47 -3.57
CA VAL A 17 -23.20 7.72 -3.03
C VAL A 17 -23.10 7.18 -1.59
N ALA A 18 -24.16 7.29 -0.78
CA ALA A 18 -24.13 6.83 0.60
C ALA A 18 -24.02 5.31 0.70
N LEU A 19 -24.67 4.58 -0.23
CA LEU A 19 -24.50 3.13 -0.33
C LEU A 19 -23.06 2.77 -0.72
N LEU A 20 -22.48 3.48 -1.67
CA LEU A 20 -21.08 3.26 -2.07
C LEU A 20 -20.13 3.45 -0.88
N GLU A 21 -20.26 4.59 -0.18
CA GLU A 21 -19.44 4.88 1.00
C GLU A 21 -19.58 3.80 2.08
N THR A 22 -20.79 3.30 2.29
CA THR A 22 -21.05 2.22 3.27
C THR A 22 -20.35 0.92 2.85
N VAL A 23 -20.43 0.54 1.57
CA VAL A 23 -19.80 -0.68 1.05
C VAL A 23 -18.27 -0.57 1.09
N VAL A 24 -17.72 0.57 0.69
CA VAL A 24 -16.29 0.85 0.75
C VAL A 24 -15.78 0.77 2.19
N ALA A 25 -16.46 1.44 3.12
CA ALA A 25 -16.09 1.43 4.53
C ALA A 25 -16.14 0.00 5.13
N ALA A 26 -17.17 -0.78 4.79
CA ALA A 26 -17.28 -2.17 5.23
C ALA A 26 -16.13 -3.02 4.68
N LYS A 27 -15.79 -2.87 3.40
CA LYS A 27 -14.68 -3.60 2.77
C LYS A 27 -13.35 -3.22 3.38
N LEU A 28 -13.07 -1.91 3.52
CA LEU A 28 -11.84 -1.42 4.15
C LEU A 28 -11.68 -1.95 5.58
N LYS A 29 -12.79 -1.99 6.35
CA LYS A 29 -12.78 -2.54 7.70
C LYS A 29 -12.41 -4.04 7.71
N THR A 30 -13.00 -4.83 6.81
CA THR A 30 -12.70 -6.27 6.71
C THR A 30 -11.23 -6.52 6.38
N GLU A 31 -10.67 -5.74 5.46
CA GLU A 31 -9.26 -5.85 5.10
C GLU A 31 -8.34 -5.40 6.25
N ALA A 32 -8.72 -4.33 6.96
CA ALA A 32 -7.98 -3.88 8.14
C ALA A 32 -7.99 -4.94 9.26
N GLU A 33 -9.09 -5.66 9.45
CA GLU A 33 -9.17 -6.78 10.41
C GLU A 33 -8.23 -7.93 10.01
N ALA A 34 -8.11 -8.22 8.70
CA ALA A 34 -7.15 -9.21 8.21
C ALA A 34 -5.70 -8.78 8.44
N ILE A 35 -5.40 -7.50 8.17
CA ILE A 35 -4.07 -6.90 8.40
C ILE A 35 -3.75 -6.84 9.91
N ALA A 36 -4.76 -6.61 10.76
CA ALA A 36 -4.56 -6.62 12.22
C ALA A 36 -4.07 -7.97 12.74
N ALA A 37 -4.46 -9.06 12.09
CA ALA A 37 -3.97 -10.39 12.44
C ALA A 37 -2.47 -10.59 12.17
N GLU A 38 -1.84 -9.72 11.38
CA GLU A 38 -0.39 -9.69 11.16
C GLU A 38 0.39 -9.20 12.40
N GLY A 39 -0.29 -8.53 13.36
CA GLY A 39 0.30 -8.09 14.63
C GLY A 39 0.81 -6.65 14.64
N TRP A 40 0.41 -5.82 13.69
CA TRP A 40 0.75 -4.39 13.65
C TRP A 40 0.22 -3.64 14.87
N LYS A 41 1.03 -2.71 15.39
CA LYS A 41 0.69 -1.92 16.58
C LYS A 41 -0.55 -1.07 16.40
N TRP A 42 -0.73 -0.49 15.22
CA TRP A 42 -1.87 0.33 14.87
C TRP A 42 -2.23 0.20 13.39
N ILE A 43 -3.50 0.42 13.09
CA ILE A 43 -4.01 0.49 11.71
C ILE A 43 -4.90 1.71 11.59
N GLU A 44 -4.62 2.54 10.60
CA GLU A 44 -5.46 3.66 10.23
C GLU A 44 -6.17 3.35 8.91
N VAL A 45 -7.47 3.60 8.87
CA VAL A 45 -8.32 3.27 7.73
C VAL A 45 -9.04 4.53 7.27
N ALA A 46 -8.91 4.84 6.00
CA ALA A 46 -9.66 5.91 5.35
C ALA A 46 -9.87 5.56 3.88
N ALA A 47 -10.92 6.08 3.24
CA ALA A 47 -11.09 5.92 1.80
C ALA A 47 -9.95 6.64 1.03
N ASP A 48 -9.53 7.78 1.56
CA ASP A 48 -8.41 8.58 1.06
C ASP A 48 -7.73 9.27 2.24
N PHE A 49 -6.40 9.40 2.19
CA PHE A 49 -5.61 10.13 3.18
C PHE A 49 -5.18 11.48 2.61
N PRO A 50 -5.18 12.54 3.43
CA PRO A 50 -4.69 13.84 2.99
C PRO A 50 -3.21 13.76 2.62
N TYR A 51 -2.79 14.56 1.64
CA TYR A 51 -1.39 14.66 1.26
C TYR A 51 -0.50 14.93 2.47
N GLY A 52 0.57 14.15 2.60
CA GLY A 52 1.52 14.29 3.70
C GLY A 52 1.07 13.65 5.02
N HIS A 53 0.06 12.79 5.02
CA HIS A 53 -0.40 12.07 6.22
C HIS A 53 0.71 11.24 6.90
N THR A 54 1.72 10.83 6.15
CA THR A 54 2.91 10.12 6.66
C THR A 54 4.02 11.06 7.13
N HIS A 55 3.82 12.39 7.03
CA HIS A 55 4.86 13.33 7.40
C HIS A 55 5.21 13.25 8.89
N GLY A 56 6.49 13.13 9.17
CA GLY A 56 7.01 12.96 10.54
C GLY A 56 6.96 11.53 11.07
N LEU A 57 6.49 10.58 10.27
CA LEU A 57 6.59 9.15 10.57
C LEU A 57 7.87 8.59 9.95
N ARG A 58 8.54 7.71 10.67
CA ARG A 58 9.62 6.93 10.10
C ARG A 58 9.04 5.68 9.44
N GLN A 59 9.47 5.37 8.25
CA GLN A 59 9.15 4.09 7.61
C GLN A 59 10.27 3.09 7.88
N ILE A 60 9.90 1.87 8.27
CA ILE A 60 10.82 0.73 8.39
C ILE A 60 10.86 -0.01 7.06
N ASP A 61 12.05 -0.42 6.67
CA ASP A 61 12.26 -1.18 5.46
C ASP A 61 11.95 -2.66 5.74
N GLY A 62 11.00 -3.20 4.98
CA GLY A 62 10.80 -4.64 4.95
C GLY A 62 11.72 -5.29 3.92
N VAL A 63 11.92 -6.57 4.04
CA VAL A 63 12.69 -7.37 3.08
C VAL A 63 11.72 -8.03 2.11
N ALA A 64 11.96 -7.85 0.81
CA ALA A 64 11.17 -8.57 -0.19
C ALA A 64 11.32 -10.08 0.00
N ALA A 65 10.21 -10.81 0.01
CA ALA A 65 10.22 -12.26 0.10
C ALA A 65 11.08 -12.85 -1.01
N GLU A 66 11.85 -13.89 -0.69
CA GLU A 66 12.60 -14.61 -1.72
C GLU A 66 11.62 -15.31 -2.67
N ARG A 67 11.93 -15.27 -3.95
CA ARG A 67 11.16 -16.00 -4.96
C ARG A 67 11.35 -17.49 -4.76
N SER A 68 10.26 -18.23 -4.80
CA SER A 68 10.34 -19.68 -4.87
C SER A 68 10.97 -20.14 -6.19
N ALA A 69 11.51 -21.34 -6.22
CA ALA A 69 12.08 -21.93 -7.43
C ALA A 69 11.03 -22.05 -8.55
N ASP A 70 9.78 -22.31 -8.20
CA ASP A 70 8.67 -22.44 -9.14
C ASP A 70 8.27 -21.08 -9.73
N GLU A 71 8.21 -20.03 -8.92
CA GLU A 71 7.96 -18.66 -9.39
C GLU A 71 9.08 -18.19 -10.32
N GLN A 72 10.33 -18.46 -9.95
CA GLN A 72 11.48 -18.11 -10.80
C GLN A 72 11.45 -18.87 -12.14
N ALA A 73 11.07 -20.15 -12.13
CA ALA A 73 10.91 -20.94 -13.35
C ALA A 73 9.79 -20.38 -14.25
N THR A 74 8.67 -19.95 -13.64
CA THR A 74 7.56 -19.34 -14.36
C THR A 74 7.98 -18.01 -15.00
N ILE A 75 8.65 -17.14 -14.26
CA ILE A 75 9.19 -15.87 -14.79
C ILE A 75 10.15 -16.12 -15.97
N ASN A 76 11.04 -17.10 -15.83
CA ASN A 76 11.98 -17.42 -16.89
C ASN A 76 11.27 -17.96 -18.15
N ALA A 77 10.21 -18.75 -17.98
CA ALA A 77 9.43 -19.28 -19.10
C ALA A 77 8.65 -18.15 -19.80
N LEU A 78 8.02 -17.26 -19.07
CA LEU A 78 7.30 -16.11 -19.62
C LEU A 78 8.24 -15.16 -20.38
N ASN A 79 9.40 -14.84 -19.81
CA ASN A 79 10.40 -14.02 -20.49
C ASN A 79 10.94 -14.68 -21.77
N ALA A 80 11.14 -15.99 -21.75
CA ALA A 80 11.59 -16.72 -22.93
C ALA A 80 10.51 -16.74 -24.04
N GLU A 81 9.24 -16.86 -23.66
CA GLU A 81 8.13 -16.77 -24.60
C GLU A 81 8.00 -15.36 -25.19
N TYR A 82 8.09 -14.33 -24.35
CA TYR A 82 8.06 -12.93 -24.76
C TYR A 82 9.15 -12.64 -25.80
N GLN A 83 10.40 -12.96 -25.48
CA GLN A 83 11.54 -12.76 -26.38
C GLN A 83 11.41 -13.53 -27.69
N ARG A 84 10.84 -14.74 -27.65
CA ARG A 84 10.58 -15.52 -28.86
C ARG A 84 9.56 -14.84 -29.77
N LEU A 85 8.46 -14.33 -29.21
CA LEU A 85 7.44 -13.62 -29.96
C LEU A 85 8.00 -12.30 -30.53
N GLU A 86 8.73 -11.52 -29.74
CA GLU A 86 9.40 -10.32 -30.25
C GLU A 86 10.35 -10.63 -31.43
N ALA A 87 11.18 -11.66 -31.30
CA ALA A 87 12.13 -12.04 -32.35
C ALA A 87 11.44 -12.59 -33.61
N GLU A 88 10.32 -13.29 -33.47
CA GLU A 88 9.56 -13.84 -34.59
C GLU A 88 8.91 -12.76 -35.44
N TYR A 89 8.50 -11.66 -34.81
CA TYR A 89 7.82 -10.53 -35.46
C TYR A 89 8.71 -9.28 -35.56
N GLU A 90 10.02 -9.42 -35.35
CA GLU A 90 10.99 -8.32 -35.53
C GLU A 90 10.95 -7.79 -36.95
N GLY A 91 10.56 -6.52 -37.13
CA GLY A 91 10.45 -5.86 -38.40
C GLY A 91 9.10 -6.04 -39.13
N ALA A 92 8.12 -6.64 -38.52
CA ALA A 92 6.76 -6.60 -39.01
C ALA A 92 6.16 -5.18 -38.87
N ASP A 93 5.46 -4.71 -39.91
CA ASP A 93 4.81 -3.38 -39.87
C ASP A 93 3.63 -3.34 -38.86
N GLU A 94 2.96 -4.47 -38.63
CA GLU A 94 1.87 -4.65 -37.66
C GLU A 94 1.98 -6.04 -37.04
N LEU A 95 1.71 -6.13 -35.73
CA LEU A 95 1.56 -7.40 -35.03
C LEU A 95 0.15 -7.98 -35.27
N PRO A 96 -0.01 -9.29 -35.45
CA PRO A 96 -1.33 -9.91 -35.39
C PRO A 96 -1.98 -9.68 -34.02
N ASP A 97 -3.29 -9.38 -33.98
CA ASP A 97 -4.04 -9.10 -32.76
C ASP A 97 -3.85 -10.19 -31.68
N GLU A 98 -3.71 -11.45 -32.10
CA GLU A 98 -3.49 -12.59 -31.18
C GLU A 98 -2.11 -12.53 -30.50
N VAL A 99 -1.09 -12.04 -31.22
CA VAL A 99 0.28 -11.91 -30.70
C VAL A 99 0.36 -10.71 -29.76
N ASP A 100 -0.24 -9.59 -30.14
CA ASP A 100 -0.31 -8.39 -29.31
C ASP A 100 -1.04 -8.69 -27.99
N ALA A 101 -2.20 -9.35 -28.06
CA ALA A 101 -2.95 -9.80 -26.88
C ALA A 101 -2.10 -10.74 -26.00
N ARG A 102 -1.33 -11.66 -26.59
CA ARG A 102 -0.49 -12.61 -25.84
C ARG A 102 0.68 -11.89 -25.16
N LEU A 103 1.32 -10.94 -25.81
CA LEU A 103 2.37 -10.11 -25.21
C LEU A 103 1.83 -9.33 -24.01
N GLY A 104 0.66 -8.71 -24.15
CA GLY A 104 -0.01 -8.02 -23.04
C GLY A 104 -0.38 -8.96 -21.86
N GLU A 105 -0.80 -10.19 -22.13
CA GLU A 105 -1.04 -11.19 -21.09
C GLU A 105 0.26 -11.57 -20.34
N ILE A 106 1.36 -11.74 -21.07
CA ILE A 106 2.67 -12.07 -20.48
C ILE A 106 3.15 -10.91 -19.60
N GLU A 107 3.04 -9.68 -20.09
CA GLU A 107 3.39 -8.48 -19.30
C GLU A 107 2.59 -8.39 -18.01
N ALA A 108 1.27 -8.59 -18.09
CA ALA A 108 0.40 -8.57 -16.91
C ALA A 108 0.77 -9.67 -15.89
N GLN A 109 1.11 -10.88 -16.35
CA GLN A 109 1.55 -11.98 -15.49
C GLN A 109 2.92 -11.70 -14.86
N LEU A 110 3.85 -11.10 -15.61
CA LEU A 110 5.16 -10.71 -15.08
C LEU A 110 5.03 -9.61 -14.02
N ASP A 111 4.15 -8.63 -14.24
CA ASP A 111 3.87 -7.56 -13.28
C ASP A 111 3.25 -8.11 -11.98
N GLU A 112 2.31 -9.06 -12.09
CA GLU A 112 1.75 -9.76 -10.94
C GLU A 112 2.83 -10.53 -10.15
N LEU A 113 3.73 -11.23 -10.85
CA LEU A 113 4.84 -11.98 -10.24
C LEU A 113 5.97 -11.07 -9.72
N ASP A 114 6.06 -9.84 -10.21
CA ASP A 114 7.04 -8.87 -9.69
C ASP A 114 6.57 -8.20 -8.40
N THR A 115 5.25 -8.17 -8.17
CA THR A 115 4.66 -7.70 -6.93
C THR A 115 4.97 -8.66 -5.79
N ARG A 116 6.07 -8.40 -5.06
CA ARG A 116 6.51 -9.25 -3.96
C ARG A 116 5.87 -8.86 -2.64
N SER A 117 5.53 -9.87 -1.87
CA SER A 117 5.22 -9.68 -0.46
C SER A 117 6.46 -9.17 0.27
N VAL A 118 6.30 -8.11 1.04
CA VAL A 118 7.35 -7.57 1.90
C VAL A 118 7.20 -8.21 3.27
N ILE A 119 8.29 -8.78 3.77
CA ILE A 119 8.38 -9.39 5.10
C ILE A 119 9.02 -8.37 6.03
N PHE A 120 8.37 -8.10 7.14
CA PHE A 120 8.87 -7.23 8.19
C PHE A 120 9.36 -8.05 9.38
N ASP A 121 10.36 -7.52 10.10
CA ASP A 121 10.80 -8.13 11.35
C ASP A 121 9.65 -8.10 12.39
N PRO A 122 9.36 -9.19 13.08
CA PRO A 122 8.32 -9.24 14.10
C PRO A 122 8.47 -8.17 15.20
N CYS A 123 9.71 -7.81 15.56
CA CYS A 123 9.96 -6.73 16.53
C CYS A 123 9.56 -5.36 15.96
N ASP A 124 9.74 -5.16 14.66
CA ASP A 124 9.36 -3.93 13.98
C ASP A 124 7.83 -3.81 13.82
N ILE A 125 7.15 -4.91 13.50
CA ILE A 125 5.69 -4.96 13.40
C ILE A 125 5.02 -4.48 14.70
N THR A 126 5.56 -4.87 15.87
CA THR A 126 4.98 -4.52 17.19
C THR A 126 5.06 -3.03 17.52
N ARG A 127 5.83 -2.23 16.80
CA ARG A 127 5.98 -0.78 16.99
C ARG A 127 5.51 0.05 15.81
N ALA A 128 5.27 -0.58 14.67
CA ALA A 128 4.84 0.08 13.44
C ALA A 128 3.36 -0.16 13.17
N GLY A 129 2.84 0.59 12.24
CA GLY A 129 1.47 0.45 11.80
C GLY A 129 1.31 0.52 10.29
N VAL A 130 0.05 0.51 9.89
CA VAL A 130 -0.39 0.42 8.49
C VAL A 130 -1.45 1.47 8.21
N PHE A 131 -1.37 2.11 7.05
CA PHE A 131 -2.44 2.90 6.46
C PHE A 131 -3.16 2.05 5.43
N VAL A 132 -4.47 1.96 5.52
CA VAL A 132 -5.32 1.21 4.58
C VAL A 132 -6.26 2.18 3.88
N SER A 133 -6.18 2.24 2.56
CA SER A 133 -6.95 3.17 1.74
C SER A 133 -7.33 2.58 0.39
N ILE A 134 -7.98 3.40 -0.44
CA ILE A 134 -8.25 3.10 -1.85
C ILE A 134 -7.30 3.93 -2.71
N GLY A 135 -6.56 3.28 -3.57
CA GLY A 135 -5.69 3.94 -4.55
C GLY A 135 -6.47 4.66 -5.66
N ALA A 136 -5.76 5.46 -6.42
CA ALA A 136 -6.34 6.21 -7.56
C ALA A 136 -6.92 5.27 -8.64
N ASP A 137 -6.48 4.03 -8.69
CA ASP A 137 -6.98 2.96 -9.56
C ASP A 137 -8.22 2.23 -8.98
N GLY A 138 -8.69 2.65 -7.80
CA GLY A 138 -9.83 2.03 -7.10
C GLY A 138 -9.48 0.72 -6.38
N ARG A 139 -8.21 0.33 -6.33
CA ARG A 139 -7.76 -0.86 -5.61
C ARG A 139 -7.43 -0.54 -4.15
N LEU A 140 -7.47 -1.57 -3.32
CA LEU A 140 -7.02 -1.47 -1.94
C LEU A 140 -5.50 -1.24 -1.91
N VAL A 141 -5.10 -0.25 -1.09
CA VAL A 141 -3.69 0.03 -0.79
C VAL A 141 -3.47 -0.16 0.70
N ALA A 142 -2.43 -0.88 1.05
CA ALA A 142 -2.00 -1.07 2.44
C ALA A 142 -0.53 -0.67 2.57
N ASP A 143 -0.30 0.56 3.03
CA ASP A 143 1.03 1.12 3.25
C ASP A 143 1.54 0.74 4.63
N ARG A 144 2.50 -0.16 4.67
CA ARG A 144 3.01 -0.80 5.89
C ARG A 144 4.31 -0.16 6.38
N GLY A 145 4.57 -0.34 7.67
CA GLY A 145 5.87 -0.07 8.25
C GLY A 145 6.08 1.36 8.76
N TYR A 146 5.02 2.08 9.09
CA TYR A 146 5.14 3.44 9.62
C TYR A 146 5.22 3.44 11.15
N VAL A 147 6.25 4.06 11.70
CA VAL A 147 6.48 4.20 13.14
C VAL A 147 6.18 5.63 13.55
N ARG A 148 5.34 5.78 14.58
CA ARG A 148 5.05 7.09 15.18
C ARG A 148 6.21 7.51 16.08
N PRO A 149 6.46 8.82 16.25
CA PRO A 149 7.52 9.30 17.13
C PRO A 149 7.42 8.75 18.57
N ASP A 150 6.20 8.56 19.07
CA ASP A 150 5.94 7.99 20.41
C ASP A 150 6.22 6.49 20.50
N ASP A 151 6.33 5.82 19.37
CA ASP A 151 6.55 4.37 19.23
C ASP A 151 8.01 4.04 18.85
N GLU A 152 8.83 5.08 18.68
CA GLU A 152 10.25 4.88 18.45
C GLU A 152 10.91 4.26 19.68
N ALA A 153 11.78 3.28 19.43
CA ALA A 153 12.62 2.75 20.51
C ALA A 153 13.47 3.91 21.07
N PRO A 154 13.61 4.03 22.40
CA PRO A 154 14.50 5.03 22.96
C PRO A 154 15.88 4.88 22.34
N LEU A 155 16.42 5.97 21.81
CA LEU A 155 17.82 5.97 21.38
C LEU A 155 18.67 5.69 22.62
N VAL A 156 19.15 4.47 22.73
CA VAL A 156 20.22 4.15 23.71
C VAL A 156 21.47 4.82 23.14
N LEU A 157 21.67 6.08 23.55
CA LEU A 157 22.96 6.72 23.35
C LEU A 157 23.95 5.86 24.17
N PRO A 158 25.07 5.44 23.59
CA PRO A 158 26.13 4.85 24.41
C PRO A 158 26.46 5.87 25.50
N ASP A 159 26.45 5.44 26.75
CA ASP A 159 26.78 6.26 27.91
C ASP A 159 28.13 6.93 27.68
N ASP A 160 28.13 8.17 27.23
CA ASP A 160 29.24 9.07 27.43
C ASP A 160 29.09 9.60 28.86
N GLU A 161 29.87 8.99 29.76
CA GLU A 161 30.00 9.42 31.12
C GLU A 161 30.48 10.89 31.14
N THR A 162 29.58 11.84 31.18
CA THR A 162 29.86 13.15 31.84
C THR A 162 28.55 13.87 32.18
N GLY A 163 28.37 14.12 33.44
CA GLY A 163 27.16 14.64 34.06
C GLY A 163 26.77 16.07 33.67
N GLY A 164 25.54 16.40 34.01
CA GLY A 164 25.09 17.81 34.06
C GLY A 164 23.60 17.98 33.82
N ALA A 165 22.85 18.04 34.91
CA ALA A 165 21.43 18.41 34.91
C ALA A 165 21.20 19.78 34.30
N THR A 166 20.10 19.94 33.58
CA THR A 166 19.18 21.08 33.79
C THR A 166 17.83 20.86 33.10
N ALA A 167 16.79 20.97 33.88
CA ALA A 167 15.39 21.01 33.45
C ALA A 167 15.06 22.35 32.80
N ALA A 168 14.23 22.34 31.77
CA ALA A 168 13.39 23.52 31.45
C ALA A 168 12.13 23.09 30.69
N THR A 169 11.05 23.25 31.36
CA THR A 169 9.64 23.34 31.02
C THR A 169 9.36 24.26 29.82
N GLY A 170 8.44 23.88 28.95
CA GLY A 170 7.89 24.78 27.94
C GLY A 170 6.68 24.19 27.23
N ALA A 171 5.52 24.22 27.87
CA ALA A 171 4.23 23.96 27.23
C ALA A 171 3.81 25.15 26.37
N GLN A 172 3.34 24.90 25.15
CA GLN A 172 2.41 25.83 24.52
C GLN A 172 1.44 25.07 23.58
N ALA A 173 0.18 25.21 23.94
CA ALA A 173 -0.99 24.72 23.24
C ALA A 173 -1.26 25.55 21.97
N GLY A 174 -1.61 24.90 20.89
CA GLY A 174 -2.19 25.48 19.68
C GLY A 174 -3.43 24.71 19.29
N GLU A 175 -4.53 25.42 19.19
CA GLU A 175 -5.91 24.96 19.01
C GLU A 175 -6.19 24.40 17.62
N PRO A 176 -7.10 23.43 17.43
CA PRO A 176 -7.41 22.81 16.13
C PRO A 176 -8.57 23.50 15.43
N GLY A 177 -8.41 23.75 14.13
CA GLY A 177 -9.51 24.07 13.23
C GLY A 177 -10.21 22.82 12.71
N PRO A 178 -11.52 22.86 12.46
CA PRO A 178 -12.29 21.68 12.10
C PRO A 178 -12.31 21.45 10.58
N SER A 179 -11.87 20.29 10.16
CA SER A 179 -12.27 19.72 8.88
C SER A 179 -12.60 18.26 9.09
N GLY A 180 -13.92 17.99 9.05
CA GLY A 180 -14.48 16.69 9.32
C GLY A 180 -14.24 15.74 8.16
N THR A 181 -13.34 14.80 8.37
CA THR A 181 -13.31 13.54 7.65
C THR A 181 -13.32 12.48 8.74
N SER A 182 -14.34 11.63 8.73
CA SER A 182 -14.50 10.57 9.73
C SER A 182 -13.32 9.60 9.59
N ARG A 183 -12.41 9.68 10.55
CA ARG A 183 -11.24 8.82 10.66
C ARG A 183 -11.52 7.76 11.71
N THR A 184 -11.62 6.52 11.30
CA THR A 184 -11.76 5.40 12.23
C THR A 184 -10.37 4.86 12.54
N VAL A 185 -9.95 5.01 13.79
CA VAL A 185 -8.71 4.41 14.31
C VAL A 185 -9.08 3.10 15.00
N ILE A 186 -8.57 1.98 14.52
CA ILE A 186 -8.70 0.70 15.20
C ILE A 186 -7.36 0.46 15.91
N THR A 187 -7.36 0.60 17.24
CA THR A 187 -6.21 0.24 18.07
C THR A 187 -6.40 -1.18 18.54
N VAL A 188 -5.50 -2.07 18.14
CA VAL A 188 -5.44 -3.44 18.67
C VAL A 188 -4.52 -3.37 19.89
N GLY A 189 -5.08 -3.59 21.09
CA GLY A 189 -4.36 -3.71 22.35
C GLY A 189 -4.01 -5.15 22.66
#